data_02e15fa52adb2471973d4af33794585f
#
_entry.id   02e15fa52adb2471973d4af33794585f
#
_cell.length_a   1.000
_cell.length_b   1.000
_cell.length_c   1.000
_cell.angle_alpha   90.00
_cell.angle_beta   90.00
_cell.angle_gamma   90.00
#
_symmetry.space_group_name_H-M   'P 1'
#
loop_
_entity.id
_entity.type
_entity.pdbx_description
1 polymer ?
#
loop_
_entity_poly.entity_id
_entity_poly.type
_entity_poly.pdbx_seq_one_letter_code
_entity_poly.pdbx_strand_id
1 'polypeptide(L)'
;MTVNWQQEVDQRKEALLDDLVELLKVKSEREDDKITADAPFGPGPRDALLHMLSYGERDGFVVKNVDNYAGHIEYGEGEEILGIFGHMDVVPAGDGWDTDPYVPVIKDNKIYARGSSDDKGPSMAAYYGLKIIKELGLPVSKKIRFVVGSDEESTWKDMDYYFEHEEMPDFGFAPDAEFPIINGEKGNISVAPQFASTNGGSYELKTFKAGLRPNMVPQDVTAIVTAPSVEKAESLKEAYHAYLEKSGVSGTAELNDTVVSFKLIGKSAHGASPQSGVNAATYLATFLNEFDFGGGAKNYLTVAAHIHLDVYGEKLGV
;
A
#
# COMPACT_ATOMS: atom_id res chain seq x y z
N MET A 1 -43.34 0.41 -0.07
CA MET A 1 -42.88 -0.58 -1.08
C MET A 1 -41.58 -1.19 -0.55
N THR A 2 -41.43 -2.49 -0.64
CA THR A 2 -40.18 -3.14 -0.28
C THR A 2 -39.24 -3.06 -1.50
N VAL A 3 -38.08 -2.42 -1.37
CA VAL A 3 -37.09 -2.29 -2.46
C VAL A 3 -36.43 -3.66 -2.66
N ASN A 4 -36.33 -4.11 -3.90
CA ASN A 4 -35.52 -5.27 -4.27
C ASN A 4 -34.08 -4.78 -4.61
N TRP A 5 -33.23 -4.70 -3.57
CA TRP A 5 -31.88 -4.16 -3.69
C TRP A 5 -31.03 -4.89 -4.73
N GLN A 6 -31.15 -6.22 -4.82
CA GLN A 6 -30.40 -6.99 -5.81
C GLN A 6 -30.76 -6.55 -7.25
N GLN A 7 -32.05 -6.37 -7.52
CA GLN A 7 -32.51 -5.92 -8.84
C GLN A 7 -32.01 -4.50 -9.16
N GLU A 8 -32.01 -3.60 -8.16
CA GLU A 8 -31.51 -2.23 -8.35
C GLU A 8 -30.00 -2.18 -8.64
N VAL A 9 -29.22 -3.04 -7.97
CA VAL A 9 -27.79 -3.20 -8.24
C VAL A 9 -27.57 -3.81 -9.63
N ASP A 10 -28.29 -4.87 -9.98
CA ASP A 10 -28.13 -5.56 -11.28
C ASP A 10 -28.41 -4.62 -12.47
N GLN A 11 -29.41 -3.73 -12.34
CA GLN A 11 -29.72 -2.74 -13.38
C GLN A 11 -28.62 -1.68 -13.60
N ARG A 12 -27.76 -1.45 -12.61
CA ARG A 12 -26.69 -0.44 -12.64
C ARG A 12 -25.29 -1.03 -12.73
N LYS A 13 -25.19 -2.35 -12.79
CA LYS A 13 -23.92 -3.07 -12.77
C LYS A 13 -22.97 -2.62 -13.88
N GLU A 14 -23.46 -2.46 -15.10
CA GLU A 14 -22.64 -2.03 -16.24
C GLU A 14 -22.09 -0.62 -16.01
N ALA A 15 -22.97 0.33 -15.62
CA ALA A 15 -22.56 1.71 -15.35
C ALA A 15 -21.56 1.79 -14.18
N LEU A 16 -21.76 0.99 -13.13
CA LEU A 16 -20.79 0.90 -12.01
C LEU A 16 -19.42 0.41 -12.50
N LEU A 17 -19.40 -0.63 -13.33
CA LEU A 17 -18.16 -1.18 -13.87
C LEU A 17 -17.46 -0.18 -14.79
N ASP A 18 -18.21 0.55 -15.63
CA ASP A 18 -17.64 1.57 -16.50
C ASP A 18 -17.01 2.72 -15.69
N ASP A 19 -17.73 3.25 -14.71
CA ASP A 19 -17.21 4.29 -13.81
C ASP A 19 -15.97 3.81 -13.03
N LEU A 20 -16.00 2.57 -12.51
CA LEU A 20 -14.86 1.99 -11.81
C LEU A 20 -13.65 1.83 -12.72
N VAL A 21 -13.84 1.33 -13.94
CA VAL A 21 -12.76 1.17 -14.92
C VAL A 21 -12.08 2.51 -15.23
N GLU A 22 -12.85 3.59 -15.40
CA GLU A 22 -12.28 4.91 -15.64
C GLU A 22 -11.50 5.43 -14.41
N LEU A 23 -12.04 5.24 -13.21
CA LEU A 23 -11.37 5.63 -11.97
C LEU A 23 -10.06 4.84 -11.73
N LEU A 24 -10.03 3.54 -12.07
CA LEU A 24 -8.85 2.69 -11.93
C LEU A 24 -7.70 3.06 -12.89
N LYS A 25 -8.00 3.72 -14.01
CA LYS A 25 -6.97 4.24 -14.94
C LYS A 25 -6.17 5.40 -14.36
N VAL A 26 -6.69 6.08 -13.35
CA VAL A 26 -5.98 7.17 -12.68
C VAL A 26 -4.91 6.58 -11.77
N LYS A 27 -3.64 6.75 -12.14
CA LYS A 27 -2.51 6.36 -11.29
C LYS A 27 -2.40 7.31 -10.11
N SER A 28 -2.84 6.87 -8.93
CA SER A 28 -2.94 7.67 -7.72
C SER A 28 -1.97 7.25 -6.61
N GLU A 29 -0.77 6.81 -6.98
CA GLU A 29 0.33 6.64 -6.04
C GLU A 29 0.77 8.01 -5.49
N ARG A 30 1.12 8.07 -4.21
CA ARG A 30 1.69 9.28 -3.61
C ARG A 30 3.05 9.58 -4.23
N GLU A 31 3.28 10.86 -4.59
CA GLU A 31 4.50 11.33 -5.24
C GLU A 31 5.08 12.53 -4.47
N ASP A 32 5.90 12.24 -3.43
CA ASP A 32 6.43 13.26 -2.52
C ASP A 32 7.31 14.32 -3.20
N ASP A 33 7.95 13.99 -4.32
CA ASP A 33 8.76 14.89 -5.14
C ASP A 33 7.93 15.83 -6.04
N LYS A 34 6.61 15.60 -6.13
CA LYS A 34 5.66 16.39 -6.94
C LYS A 34 4.59 17.09 -6.11
N ILE A 35 4.77 17.17 -4.81
CA ILE A 35 3.86 17.88 -3.91
C ILE A 35 3.84 19.37 -4.25
N THR A 36 2.64 19.93 -4.33
CA THR A 36 2.38 21.37 -4.51
C THR A 36 1.19 21.78 -3.63
N ALA A 37 0.93 23.08 -3.52
CA ALA A 37 -0.26 23.57 -2.81
C ALA A 37 -1.59 23.06 -3.43
N ASP A 38 -1.62 22.81 -4.75
CA ASP A 38 -2.76 22.28 -5.47
C ASP A 38 -2.82 20.74 -5.48
N ALA A 39 -1.71 20.08 -5.13
CA ALA A 39 -1.59 18.63 -5.09
C ALA A 39 -0.81 18.20 -3.83
N PRO A 40 -1.46 18.20 -2.65
CA PRO A 40 -0.78 18.02 -1.36
C PRO A 40 -0.11 16.65 -1.19
N PHE A 41 -0.50 15.64 -1.97
CA PHE A 41 0.08 14.29 -1.96
C PHE A 41 0.61 13.88 -3.35
N GLY A 42 0.76 14.85 -4.25
CA GLY A 42 1.11 14.65 -5.65
C GLY A 42 -0.09 14.68 -6.59
N PRO A 43 0.15 14.78 -7.91
CA PRO A 43 -0.92 14.95 -8.90
C PRO A 43 -1.87 13.74 -8.98
N GLY A 44 -1.36 12.52 -8.83
CA GLY A 44 -2.15 11.31 -8.97
C GLY A 44 -3.30 11.18 -7.94
N PRO A 45 -3.03 11.29 -6.62
CA PRO A 45 -4.08 11.30 -5.61
C PRO A 45 -5.09 12.40 -5.79
N ARG A 46 -4.64 13.66 -6.11
CA ARG A 46 -5.53 14.77 -6.44
C ARG A 46 -6.46 14.44 -7.62
N ASP A 47 -5.92 13.93 -8.70
CA ASP A 47 -6.68 13.66 -9.92
C ASP A 47 -7.72 12.55 -9.68
N ALA A 48 -7.40 11.54 -8.86
CA ALA A 48 -8.34 10.49 -8.49
C ALA A 48 -9.45 11.00 -7.56
N LEU A 49 -9.12 11.86 -6.59
CA LEU A 49 -10.09 12.56 -5.75
C LEU A 49 -11.08 13.37 -6.61
N LEU A 50 -10.56 14.23 -7.49
CA LEU A 50 -11.38 15.06 -8.36
C LEU A 50 -12.24 14.21 -9.30
N HIS A 51 -11.72 13.12 -9.80
CA HIS A 51 -12.47 12.18 -10.64
C HIS A 51 -13.65 11.57 -9.87
N MET A 52 -13.44 11.10 -8.64
CA MET A 52 -14.51 10.56 -7.80
C MET A 52 -15.58 11.64 -7.47
N LEU A 53 -15.15 12.84 -7.11
CA LEU A 53 -16.05 13.95 -6.84
C LEU A 53 -16.89 14.34 -8.07
N SER A 54 -16.32 14.25 -9.28
CA SER A 54 -17.03 14.55 -10.52
C SER A 54 -18.22 13.61 -10.77
N TYR A 55 -18.16 12.37 -10.29
CA TYR A 55 -19.33 11.48 -10.35
C TYR A 55 -20.48 11.98 -9.46
N GLY A 56 -20.15 12.48 -8.27
CA GLY A 56 -21.13 13.11 -7.39
C GLY A 56 -21.82 14.33 -8.06
N GLU A 57 -21.03 15.19 -8.70
CA GLU A 57 -21.54 16.35 -9.45
C GLU A 57 -22.42 15.92 -10.62
N ARG A 58 -21.94 14.97 -11.45
CA ARG A 58 -22.71 14.40 -12.58
C ARG A 58 -24.07 13.86 -12.15
N ASP A 59 -24.11 13.18 -11.01
CA ASP A 59 -25.30 12.51 -10.50
C ASP A 59 -26.15 13.42 -9.60
N GLY A 60 -25.80 14.72 -9.51
CA GLY A 60 -26.58 15.78 -8.85
C GLY A 60 -26.59 15.69 -7.33
N PHE A 61 -25.53 15.22 -6.70
CA PHE A 61 -25.31 15.30 -5.27
C PHE A 61 -24.76 16.67 -4.86
N VAL A 62 -24.81 16.96 -3.57
CA VAL A 62 -24.01 18.05 -3.00
C VAL A 62 -22.57 17.56 -2.89
N VAL A 63 -21.64 18.28 -3.49
CA VAL A 63 -20.22 17.90 -3.54
C VAL A 63 -19.36 19.01 -2.96
N LYS A 64 -18.39 18.66 -2.16
CA LYS A 64 -17.39 19.59 -1.63
C LYS A 64 -15.99 19.01 -1.77
N ASN A 65 -15.12 19.81 -2.34
CA ASN A 65 -13.67 19.59 -2.34
C ASN A 65 -13.05 20.43 -1.21
N VAL A 66 -12.25 19.83 -0.35
CA VAL A 66 -11.54 20.49 0.73
C VAL A 66 -10.06 20.57 0.36
N ASP A 67 -9.75 21.61 -0.44
CA ASP A 67 -8.38 21.99 -0.89
C ASP A 67 -7.54 20.84 -1.47
N ASN A 68 -8.19 19.88 -2.13
CA ASN A 68 -7.57 18.66 -2.71
C ASN A 68 -6.89 17.73 -1.69
N TYR A 69 -7.09 17.94 -0.39
CA TYR A 69 -6.72 16.96 0.64
C TYR A 69 -7.73 15.82 0.68
N ALA A 70 -9.02 16.17 0.74
CA ALA A 70 -10.13 15.26 0.73
C ALA A 70 -11.38 15.96 0.19
N GLY A 71 -12.48 15.24 0.08
CA GLY A 71 -13.76 15.82 -0.26
C GLY A 71 -14.91 14.97 0.18
N HIS A 72 -16.15 15.39 -0.14
CA HIS A 72 -17.30 14.56 0.14
C HIS A 72 -18.41 14.71 -0.89
N ILE A 73 -19.23 13.67 -0.97
CA ILE A 73 -20.48 13.59 -1.73
C ILE A 73 -21.61 13.37 -0.73
N GLU A 74 -22.60 14.25 -0.71
CA GLU A 74 -23.62 14.27 0.34
C GLU A 74 -25.03 14.16 -0.19
N TYR A 75 -25.90 13.45 0.51
CA TYR A 75 -27.32 13.29 0.23
C TYR A 75 -28.15 13.27 1.52
N GLY A 76 -29.34 13.86 1.41
CA GLY A 76 -30.30 13.92 2.52
C GLY A 76 -30.16 15.17 3.37
N GLU A 77 -31.12 15.31 4.27
CA GLU A 77 -31.20 16.40 5.22
C GLU A 77 -31.32 15.81 6.64
N GLY A 78 -30.79 16.49 7.62
CA GLY A 78 -30.81 16.05 9.02
C GLY A 78 -29.69 16.66 9.83
N GLU A 79 -29.81 16.57 11.14
CA GLU A 79 -28.78 17.06 12.07
C GLU A 79 -27.66 16.03 12.22
N GLU A 80 -28.00 14.74 12.25
CA GLU A 80 -27.01 13.64 12.36
C GLU A 80 -26.45 13.25 10.99
N ILE A 81 -25.17 12.95 10.95
CA ILE A 81 -24.41 12.55 9.76
C ILE A 81 -24.00 11.10 9.85
N LEU A 82 -24.38 10.29 8.87
CA LEU A 82 -23.79 8.98 8.61
C LEU A 82 -22.60 9.16 7.65
N GLY A 83 -21.39 8.90 8.11
CA GLY A 83 -20.19 8.89 7.31
C GLY A 83 -19.97 7.55 6.61
N ILE A 84 -19.61 7.60 5.33
CA ILE A 84 -19.02 6.49 4.58
C ILE A 84 -17.63 6.96 4.22
N PHE A 85 -16.58 6.20 4.55
CA PHE A 85 -15.20 6.63 4.36
C PHE A 85 -14.51 5.74 3.34
N GLY A 86 -14.00 6.34 2.28
CA GLY A 86 -13.19 5.66 1.30
C GLY A 86 -12.02 6.53 0.84
N HIS A 87 -11.03 5.94 0.19
CA HIS A 87 -9.87 6.66 -0.31
C HIS A 87 -9.56 6.35 -1.77
N MET A 88 -8.87 7.30 -2.41
CA MET A 88 -8.57 7.24 -3.84
C MET A 88 -7.07 7.09 -4.13
N ASP A 89 -6.21 7.32 -3.14
CA ASP A 89 -4.80 6.98 -3.25
C ASP A 89 -4.58 5.47 -3.21
N VAL A 90 -3.44 5.03 -3.69
CA VAL A 90 -3.07 3.61 -3.74
C VAL A 90 -1.60 3.44 -3.42
N VAL A 91 -1.24 2.29 -2.81
CA VAL A 91 0.17 1.90 -2.67
C VAL A 91 0.83 1.73 -4.05
N PRO A 92 2.16 1.89 -4.15
CA PRO A 92 2.89 1.58 -5.37
C PRO A 92 2.56 0.20 -5.91
N ALA A 93 2.37 0.09 -7.23
CA ALA A 93 2.00 -1.18 -7.85
C ALA A 93 3.04 -2.28 -7.59
N GLY A 94 4.33 -1.93 -7.55
CA GLY A 94 5.42 -2.91 -7.49
C GLY A 94 5.60 -3.69 -8.80
N ASP A 95 6.43 -4.71 -8.74
CA ASP A 95 6.73 -5.58 -9.88
C ASP A 95 5.90 -6.88 -9.83
N GLY A 96 5.89 -7.64 -10.92
CA GLY A 96 5.28 -8.98 -10.99
C GLY A 96 3.82 -9.01 -11.47
N TRP A 97 3.35 -7.93 -12.05
CA TRP A 97 2.05 -7.90 -12.72
C TRP A 97 2.11 -8.57 -14.10
N ASP A 98 1.10 -9.38 -14.41
CA ASP A 98 0.93 -9.96 -15.76
C ASP A 98 0.41 -8.93 -16.77
N THR A 99 -0.21 -7.85 -16.32
CA THR A 99 -0.76 -6.75 -17.11
C THR A 99 -0.34 -5.42 -16.49
N ASP A 100 -0.50 -4.31 -17.23
CA ASP A 100 -0.29 -2.98 -16.64
C ASP A 100 -1.28 -2.76 -15.49
N PRO A 101 -0.81 -2.45 -14.26
CA PRO A 101 -1.66 -2.28 -13.09
C PRO A 101 -2.65 -1.12 -13.18
N TYR A 102 -2.44 -0.17 -14.10
CA TYR A 102 -3.32 0.98 -14.35
C TYR A 102 -4.13 0.87 -15.65
N VAL A 103 -4.10 -0.31 -16.28
CA VAL A 103 -4.98 -0.66 -17.40
C VAL A 103 -5.90 -1.81 -16.94
N PRO A 104 -7.10 -1.50 -16.41
CA PRO A 104 -7.99 -2.50 -15.83
C PRO A 104 -8.35 -3.62 -16.82
N VAL A 105 -8.19 -4.87 -16.39
CA VAL A 105 -8.55 -6.05 -17.17
C VAL A 105 -9.70 -6.77 -16.47
N ILE A 106 -10.82 -6.93 -17.19
CA ILE A 106 -11.98 -7.72 -16.71
C ILE A 106 -11.89 -9.10 -17.33
N LYS A 107 -11.72 -10.12 -16.51
CA LYS A 107 -11.64 -11.52 -16.92
C LYS A 107 -12.22 -12.42 -15.84
N ASP A 108 -12.99 -13.43 -16.22
CA ASP A 108 -13.56 -14.45 -15.34
C ASP A 108 -14.36 -13.85 -14.15
N ASN A 109 -15.16 -12.81 -14.40
CA ASN A 109 -15.90 -12.02 -13.41
C ASN A 109 -15.02 -11.34 -12.34
N LYS A 110 -13.77 -11.04 -12.63
CA LYS A 110 -12.83 -10.33 -11.77
C LYS A 110 -12.25 -9.13 -12.51
N ILE A 111 -11.92 -8.08 -11.75
CA ILE A 111 -11.19 -6.91 -12.24
C ILE A 111 -9.76 -7.00 -11.70
N TYR A 112 -8.79 -6.95 -12.60
CA TYR A 112 -7.37 -6.94 -12.28
C TYR A 112 -6.82 -5.54 -12.54
N ALA A 113 -6.56 -4.78 -11.48
CA ALA A 113 -5.91 -3.47 -11.50
C ALA A 113 -5.47 -3.08 -10.09
N ARG A 114 -4.52 -2.15 -9.95
CA ARG A 114 -4.20 -1.51 -8.68
C ARG A 114 -5.40 -0.65 -8.24
N GLY A 115 -5.83 -0.78 -6.96
CA GLY A 115 -7.01 -0.08 -6.43
C GLY A 115 -8.35 -0.79 -6.66
N SER A 116 -8.39 -1.92 -7.39
CA SER A 116 -9.65 -2.63 -7.64
C SER A 116 -10.25 -3.26 -6.38
N SER A 117 -9.43 -3.57 -5.38
CA SER A 117 -9.84 -4.16 -4.11
C SER A 117 -9.64 -3.23 -2.92
N ASP A 118 -8.70 -2.28 -3.03
CA ASP A 118 -8.24 -1.37 -2.00
C ASP A 118 -7.91 -0.02 -2.65
N ASP A 119 -8.74 1.03 -2.53
CA ASP A 119 -10.14 1.02 -2.02
C ASP A 119 -11.12 1.54 -3.09
N LYS A 120 -10.65 1.88 -4.33
CA LYS A 120 -11.53 2.43 -5.38
C LYS A 120 -12.73 1.54 -5.72
N GLY A 121 -12.54 0.20 -5.68
CA GLY A 121 -13.64 -0.75 -5.92
C GLY A 121 -14.70 -0.73 -4.85
N PRO A 122 -14.39 -0.99 -3.57
CA PRO A 122 -15.32 -0.89 -2.46
C PRO A 122 -15.94 0.51 -2.31
N SER A 123 -15.15 1.58 -2.49
CA SER A 123 -15.61 2.96 -2.54
C SER A 123 -16.67 3.18 -3.62
N MET A 124 -16.44 2.66 -4.83
CA MET A 124 -17.41 2.75 -5.93
C MET A 124 -18.71 1.97 -5.62
N ALA A 125 -18.58 0.82 -4.97
CA ALA A 125 -19.75 0.04 -4.54
C ALA A 125 -20.58 0.81 -3.51
N ALA A 126 -19.95 1.47 -2.53
CA ALA A 126 -20.62 2.32 -1.55
C ALA A 126 -21.27 3.54 -2.18
N TYR A 127 -20.58 4.21 -3.12
CA TYR A 127 -21.12 5.33 -3.88
C TYR A 127 -22.38 4.93 -4.67
N TYR A 128 -22.36 3.78 -5.34
CA TYR A 128 -23.53 3.30 -6.07
C TYR A 128 -24.68 2.90 -5.13
N GLY A 129 -24.38 2.41 -3.92
CA GLY A 129 -25.40 2.25 -2.88
C GLY A 129 -26.11 3.57 -2.54
N LEU A 130 -25.34 4.63 -2.33
CA LEU A 130 -25.86 5.98 -2.09
C LEU A 130 -26.64 6.52 -3.32
N LYS A 131 -26.12 6.32 -4.52
CA LYS A 131 -26.76 6.70 -5.77
C LYS A 131 -28.12 6.03 -5.95
N ILE A 132 -28.25 4.74 -5.67
CA ILE A 132 -29.51 4.00 -5.72
C ILE A 132 -30.55 4.62 -4.77
N ILE A 133 -30.16 4.92 -3.53
CA ILE A 133 -31.03 5.57 -2.54
C ILE A 133 -31.59 6.88 -3.08
N LYS A 134 -30.72 7.71 -3.66
CA LYS A 134 -31.10 9.01 -4.25
C LYS A 134 -32.01 8.84 -5.46
N GLU A 135 -31.66 8.01 -6.44
CA GLU A 135 -32.42 7.81 -7.68
C GLU A 135 -33.82 7.25 -7.43
N LEU A 136 -33.96 6.39 -6.41
CA LEU A 136 -35.26 5.87 -5.99
C LEU A 136 -36.06 6.89 -5.16
N GLY A 137 -35.51 8.04 -4.82
CA GLY A 137 -36.17 9.05 -3.98
C GLY A 137 -36.51 8.53 -2.59
N LEU A 138 -35.70 7.61 -2.04
CA LEU A 138 -35.98 7.03 -0.74
C LEU A 138 -35.80 8.08 0.36
N PRO A 139 -36.73 8.15 1.32
CA PRO A 139 -36.59 9.05 2.45
C PRO A 139 -35.44 8.60 3.35
N VAL A 140 -34.54 9.50 3.66
CA VAL A 140 -33.48 9.32 4.63
C VAL A 140 -33.72 10.25 5.82
N SER A 141 -33.49 9.72 7.04
CA SER A 141 -33.71 10.48 8.29
C SER A 141 -32.46 11.21 8.75
N LYS A 142 -31.34 10.95 8.10
CA LYS A 142 -30.02 11.49 8.41
C LYS A 142 -29.35 11.92 7.12
N LYS A 143 -28.42 12.84 7.23
CA LYS A 143 -27.52 13.19 6.15
C LYS A 143 -26.54 12.03 5.93
N ILE A 144 -26.35 11.60 4.69
CA ILE A 144 -25.36 10.58 4.33
C ILE A 144 -24.23 11.30 3.63
N ARG A 145 -23.03 11.18 4.16
CA ARG A 145 -21.83 11.84 3.64
C ARG A 145 -20.80 10.78 3.28
N PHE A 146 -20.56 10.61 1.98
CA PHE A 146 -19.45 9.80 1.49
C PHE A 146 -18.20 10.68 1.44
N VAL A 147 -17.30 10.47 2.40
CA VAL A 147 -16.02 11.15 2.53
C VAL A 147 -15.00 10.39 1.69
N VAL A 148 -14.25 11.13 0.89
CA VAL A 148 -13.26 10.61 -0.06
C VAL A 148 -11.91 11.15 0.31
N GLY A 149 -11.02 10.29 0.81
CA GLY A 149 -9.64 10.59 1.17
C GLY A 149 -8.67 10.46 0.00
N SER A 150 -7.45 10.96 0.19
CA SER A 150 -6.38 10.90 -0.80
C SER A 150 -4.97 10.65 -0.23
N ASP A 151 -4.85 10.22 1.04
CA ASP A 151 -3.58 9.92 1.72
C ASP A 151 -3.71 8.80 2.79
N GLU A 152 -4.69 7.90 2.64
CA GLU A 152 -4.94 6.80 3.59
C GLU A 152 -3.74 5.87 3.69
N GLU A 153 -3.17 5.49 2.57
CA GLU A 153 -2.07 4.54 2.43
C GLU A 153 -0.71 5.06 2.95
N SER A 154 -0.68 6.27 3.48
CA SER A 154 0.59 6.92 3.86
C SER A 154 0.56 7.60 5.21
N THR A 155 -0.02 8.79 5.33
CA THR A 155 0.12 9.63 6.52
C THR A 155 -1.18 10.10 7.17
N TRP A 156 -2.32 9.87 6.55
CA TRP A 156 -3.67 10.29 7.00
C TRP A 156 -3.83 11.81 7.17
N LYS A 157 -2.94 12.60 6.59
CA LYS A 157 -3.01 14.07 6.66
C LYS A 157 -4.21 14.64 5.91
N ASP A 158 -4.77 13.90 4.99
CA ASP A 158 -6.03 14.21 4.32
C ASP A 158 -7.19 14.27 5.32
N MET A 159 -7.31 13.28 6.20
CA MET A 159 -8.36 13.23 7.21
C MET A 159 -8.11 14.23 8.34
N ASP A 160 -6.86 14.42 8.77
CA ASP A 160 -6.51 15.47 9.72
C ASP A 160 -6.96 16.84 9.21
N TYR A 161 -6.57 17.17 7.96
CA TYR A 161 -6.97 18.43 7.31
C TYR A 161 -8.48 18.54 7.11
N TYR A 162 -9.12 17.46 6.66
CA TYR A 162 -10.56 17.43 6.42
C TYR A 162 -11.36 17.76 7.69
N PHE A 163 -11.03 17.14 8.82
CA PHE A 163 -11.74 17.34 10.07
C PHE A 163 -11.37 18.63 10.83
N GLU A 164 -10.35 19.36 10.37
CA GLU A 164 -10.16 20.77 10.77
C GLU A 164 -11.13 21.73 10.08
N HIS A 165 -11.72 21.33 8.95
CA HIS A 165 -12.59 22.17 8.12
C HIS A 165 -14.03 21.70 8.03
N GLU A 166 -14.31 20.46 8.35
CA GLU A 166 -15.59 19.80 8.23
C GLU A 166 -16.02 19.12 9.54
N GLU A 167 -17.33 19.05 9.73
CA GLU A 167 -17.93 18.39 10.88
C GLU A 167 -17.69 16.88 10.83
N MET A 168 -17.29 16.30 11.98
CA MET A 168 -17.15 14.86 12.13
C MET A 168 -18.51 14.18 12.09
N PRO A 169 -18.71 13.12 11.29
CA PRO A 169 -19.92 12.31 11.33
C PRO A 169 -20.19 11.71 12.70
N ASP A 170 -21.46 11.57 13.07
CA ASP A 170 -21.88 10.99 14.35
C ASP A 170 -21.58 9.48 14.44
N PHE A 171 -21.60 8.80 13.30
CA PHE A 171 -21.28 7.39 13.13
C PHE A 171 -20.97 7.11 11.65
N GLY A 172 -20.36 5.96 11.38
CA GLY A 172 -20.00 5.64 10.00
C GLY A 172 -19.39 4.26 9.83
N PHE A 173 -18.97 3.99 8.62
CA PHE A 173 -18.22 2.79 8.27
C PHE A 173 -17.27 3.09 7.10
N ALA A 174 -16.21 2.27 6.99
CA ALA A 174 -15.34 2.22 5.83
C ALA A 174 -15.58 0.90 5.10
N PRO A 175 -15.80 0.88 3.78
CA PRO A 175 -15.95 -0.35 3.00
C PRO A 175 -14.62 -1.02 2.71
N ASP A 176 -13.52 -0.44 3.13
CA ASP A 176 -12.14 -0.79 2.87
C ASP A 176 -11.67 -1.99 3.70
N ALA A 177 -12.35 -3.13 3.53
CA ALA A 177 -11.99 -4.39 4.20
C ALA A 177 -12.70 -5.59 3.58
N GLU A 178 -12.45 -6.79 4.09
CA GLU A 178 -13.16 -7.99 3.68
C GLU A 178 -14.64 -7.95 4.12
N PHE A 179 -15.54 -8.30 3.19
CA PHE A 179 -16.97 -8.40 3.46
C PHE A 179 -17.33 -9.74 4.15
N PRO A 180 -18.40 -9.80 4.97
CA PRO A 180 -19.42 -8.75 5.13
C PRO A 180 -19.11 -7.72 6.20
N ILE A 181 -18.26 -8.00 7.19
CA ILE A 181 -17.99 -7.12 8.32
C ILE A 181 -16.65 -7.48 8.97
N ILE A 182 -15.83 -6.49 9.25
CA ILE A 182 -14.66 -6.58 10.13
C ILE A 182 -15.05 -6.00 11.48
N ASN A 183 -14.90 -6.78 12.53
CA ASN A 183 -15.26 -6.39 13.89
C ASN A 183 -14.07 -6.29 14.85
N GLY A 184 -12.85 -6.34 14.31
CA GLY A 184 -11.62 -6.18 15.06
C GLY A 184 -10.42 -6.12 14.13
N GLU A 185 -9.44 -5.33 14.49
CA GLU A 185 -8.21 -5.12 13.74
C GLU A 185 -6.97 -5.34 14.61
N LYS A 186 -5.86 -5.65 13.96
CA LYS A 186 -4.55 -5.71 14.61
C LYS A 186 -4.03 -4.29 14.85
N GLY A 187 -3.44 -4.06 16.01
CA GLY A 187 -2.68 -2.83 16.26
C GLY A 187 -1.46 -2.73 15.33
N ASN A 188 -1.09 -1.51 14.97
CA ASN A 188 0.10 -1.23 14.18
C ASN A 188 1.15 -0.52 15.05
N ILE A 189 2.36 -1.10 15.13
CA ILE A 189 3.51 -0.49 15.80
C ILE A 189 4.67 -0.50 14.80
N SER A 190 5.10 0.70 14.39
CA SER A 190 6.27 0.87 13.54
C SER A 190 7.50 1.22 14.39
N VAL A 191 8.56 0.42 14.27
CA VAL A 191 9.83 0.65 14.94
C VAL A 191 10.90 0.89 13.89
N ALA A 192 11.57 2.06 13.95
CA ALA A 192 12.64 2.45 13.05
C ALA A 192 14.00 2.45 13.80
N PRO A 193 14.67 1.30 13.96
CA PRO A 193 15.96 1.24 14.64
C PRO A 193 17.04 1.93 13.80
N GLN A 194 17.85 2.74 14.46
CA GLN A 194 18.99 3.41 13.81
C GLN A 194 20.30 2.77 14.28
N PHE A 195 21.19 2.50 13.34
CA PHE A 195 22.51 1.94 13.59
C PHE A 195 23.57 2.98 13.20
N ALA A 196 24.67 3.01 13.97
CA ALA A 196 25.79 3.88 13.63
C ALA A 196 26.37 3.48 12.27
N SER A 197 26.67 4.45 11.41
CA SER A 197 27.30 4.21 10.11
C SER A 197 28.79 3.94 10.29
N THR A 198 29.14 2.82 10.92
CA THR A 198 30.51 2.38 11.18
C THR A 198 30.73 0.97 10.67
N ASN A 199 31.89 0.75 10.07
CA ASN A 199 32.38 -0.54 9.66
C ASN A 199 33.50 -1.01 10.61
N GLY A 200 33.76 -2.31 10.57
CA GLY A 200 34.83 -2.99 11.28
C GLY A 200 34.86 -4.45 10.81
N GLY A 201 35.82 -5.23 11.23
CA GLY A 201 36.04 -6.52 10.62
C GLY A 201 36.76 -6.44 9.28
N SER A 202 36.81 -7.53 8.55
CA SER A 202 37.53 -7.64 7.28
C SER A 202 36.67 -7.31 6.04
N TYR A 203 35.36 -7.35 6.18
CA TYR A 203 34.39 -6.94 5.12
C TYR A 203 33.76 -5.61 5.47
N GLU A 204 33.49 -4.79 4.45
CA GLU A 204 32.84 -3.50 4.59
C GLU A 204 31.50 -3.48 3.87
N LEU A 205 30.41 -3.21 4.57
CA LEU A 205 29.07 -3.01 3.99
C LEU A 205 28.94 -1.55 3.53
N LYS A 206 28.95 -1.33 2.22
CA LYS A 206 28.83 0.03 1.63
C LYS A 206 27.39 0.48 1.56
N THR A 207 26.49 -0.41 1.12
CA THR A 207 25.06 -0.12 1.01
C THR A 207 24.26 -1.38 1.31
N PHE A 208 23.07 -1.18 1.84
CA PHE A 208 22.03 -2.19 1.94
C PHE A 208 20.69 -1.49 1.76
N LYS A 209 19.94 -1.83 0.71
CA LYS A 209 18.68 -1.16 0.35
C LYS A 209 17.61 -2.20 0.09
N ALA A 210 16.48 -2.08 0.78
CA ALA A 210 15.33 -2.97 0.61
C ALA A 210 14.04 -2.26 1.02
N GLY A 211 12.92 -2.77 0.49
CA GLY A 211 11.58 -2.32 0.83
C GLY A 211 11.17 -1.01 0.17
N LEU A 212 9.89 -0.87 -0.06
CA LEU A 212 9.27 0.32 -0.65
C LEU A 212 8.46 1.10 0.39
N ARG A 213 7.76 0.41 1.27
CA ARG A 213 6.90 0.96 2.31
C ARG A 213 7.03 0.16 3.62
N PRO A 214 6.84 0.79 4.79
CA PRO A 214 6.95 0.10 6.10
C PRO A 214 5.93 -1.03 6.29
N ASN A 215 4.77 -0.93 5.68
CA ASN A 215 3.69 -1.93 5.74
C ASN A 215 3.80 -3.04 4.68
N MET A 216 4.91 -3.13 3.96
CA MET A 216 5.14 -4.15 2.92
C MET A 216 6.34 -5.03 3.23
N VAL A 217 6.20 -6.35 3.01
CA VAL A 217 7.34 -7.28 3.01
C VAL A 217 8.25 -6.94 1.83
N PRO A 218 9.56 -6.68 2.06
CA PRO A 218 10.52 -6.35 1.00
C PRO A 218 10.65 -7.47 -0.03
N GLN A 219 10.25 -7.21 -1.28
CA GLN A 219 10.45 -8.14 -2.39
C GLN A 219 11.89 -8.11 -2.88
N ASP A 220 12.48 -6.93 -3.01
CA ASP A 220 13.81 -6.75 -3.54
C ASP A 220 14.76 -6.23 -2.49
N VAL A 221 16.02 -6.70 -2.55
CA VAL A 221 17.13 -6.14 -1.80
C VAL A 221 18.38 -6.06 -2.65
N THR A 222 19.12 -4.98 -2.46
CA THR A 222 20.48 -4.81 -3.02
C THR A 222 21.47 -4.49 -1.92
N ALA A 223 22.68 -5.04 -2.03
CA ALA A 223 23.78 -4.68 -1.14
C ALA A 223 25.11 -4.59 -1.91
N ILE A 224 25.98 -3.70 -1.47
CA ILE A 224 27.35 -3.57 -1.98
C ILE A 224 28.31 -3.84 -0.82
N VAL A 225 29.20 -4.79 -1.01
CA VAL A 225 30.19 -5.22 -0.02
C VAL A 225 31.57 -5.12 -0.62
N THR A 226 32.53 -4.56 0.12
CA THR A 226 33.97 -4.62 -0.20
C THR A 226 34.61 -5.72 0.62
N ALA A 227 35.25 -6.69 -0.03
CA ALA A 227 36.02 -7.77 0.57
C ALA A 227 37.46 -7.35 0.78
N PRO A 228 38.22 -8.02 1.69
CA PRO A 228 39.61 -7.68 1.99
C PRO A 228 40.59 -8.01 0.86
N SER A 229 40.22 -8.89 -0.08
CA SER A 229 41.01 -9.24 -1.26
C SER A 229 40.11 -9.76 -2.38
N VAL A 230 40.61 -9.81 -3.61
CA VAL A 230 39.89 -10.39 -4.77
C VAL A 230 39.52 -11.86 -4.50
N GLU A 231 40.42 -12.68 -3.98
CA GLU A 231 40.15 -14.08 -3.62
C GLU A 231 38.96 -14.18 -2.63
N LYS A 232 38.91 -13.28 -1.63
CA LYS A 232 37.78 -13.25 -0.68
C LYS A 232 36.49 -12.77 -1.30
N ALA A 233 36.54 -11.86 -2.29
CA ALA A 233 35.39 -11.42 -3.04
C ALA A 233 34.85 -12.55 -3.93
N GLU A 234 35.71 -13.31 -4.60
CA GLU A 234 35.31 -14.50 -5.37
C GLU A 234 34.67 -15.56 -4.44
N SER A 235 35.30 -15.87 -3.32
CA SER A 235 34.74 -16.80 -2.33
C SER A 235 33.39 -16.36 -1.78
N LEU A 236 33.20 -15.06 -1.55
CA LEU A 236 31.92 -14.47 -1.10
C LEU A 236 30.83 -14.62 -2.14
N LYS A 237 31.17 -14.39 -3.41
CA LYS A 237 30.24 -14.59 -4.53
C LYS A 237 29.84 -16.05 -4.71
N GLU A 238 30.82 -16.99 -4.63
CA GLU A 238 30.52 -18.42 -4.72
C GLU A 238 29.64 -18.89 -3.55
N ALA A 239 29.94 -18.45 -2.33
CA ALA A 239 29.13 -18.75 -1.16
C ALA A 239 27.70 -18.24 -1.30
N TYR A 240 27.52 -17.07 -1.93
CA TYR A 240 26.17 -16.53 -2.20
C TYR A 240 25.39 -17.42 -3.16
N HIS A 241 25.99 -17.89 -4.25
CA HIS A 241 25.32 -18.79 -5.18
C HIS A 241 24.90 -20.11 -4.49
N ALA A 242 25.78 -20.69 -3.67
CA ALA A 242 25.45 -21.88 -2.87
C ALA A 242 24.32 -21.61 -1.85
N TYR A 243 24.30 -20.40 -1.26
CA TYR A 243 23.22 -19.97 -0.37
C TYR A 243 21.89 -19.86 -1.09
N LEU A 244 21.84 -19.27 -2.31
CA LEU A 244 20.62 -19.18 -3.11
C LEU A 244 20.03 -20.56 -3.43
N GLU A 245 20.89 -21.51 -3.85
CA GLU A 245 20.47 -22.89 -4.13
C GLU A 245 19.88 -23.58 -2.90
N LYS A 246 20.53 -23.41 -1.75
CA LYS A 246 20.07 -24.02 -0.47
C LYS A 246 18.77 -23.40 0.04
N SER A 247 18.61 -22.11 -0.09
CA SER A 247 17.46 -21.36 0.44
C SER A 247 16.26 -21.31 -0.49
N GLY A 248 16.44 -21.66 -1.78
CA GLY A 248 15.37 -21.67 -2.78
C GLY A 248 14.89 -20.28 -3.20
N VAL A 249 15.67 -19.23 -2.90
CA VAL A 249 15.40 -17.86 -3.35
C VAL A 249 16.24 -17.50 -4.58
N SER A 250 15.80 -16.51 -5.35
CA SER A 250 16.49 -16.06 -6.56
C SER A 250 17.33 -14.82 -6.31
N GLY A 251 18.45 -14.71 -7.01
CA GLY A 251 19.30 -13.53 -6.90
C GLY A 251 20.50 -13.59 -7.83
N THR A 252 21.31 -12.52 -7.81
CA THR A 252 22.54 -12.38 -8.59
C THR A 252 23.63 -11.76 -7.74
N ALA A 253 24.89 -12.07 -8.05
CA ALA A 253 26.05 -11.38 -7.51
C ALA A 253 27.01 -11.02 -8.63
N GLU A 254 27.36 -9.75 -8.71
CA GLU A 254 28.35 -9.21 -9.65
C GLU A 254 29.63 -8.87 -8.90
N LEU A 255 30.76 -9.24 -9.50
CA LEU A 255 32.09 -9.00 -8.93
C LEU A 255 32.83 -7.96 -9.81
N ASN A 256 33.39 -6.95 -9.15
CA ASN A 256 34.30 -6.00 -9.75
C ASN A 256 35.46 -5.76 -8.77
N ASP A 257 36.61 -6.38 -9.05
CA ASP A 257 37.79 -6.37 -8.19
C ASP A 257 37.44 -6.92 -6.77
N THR A 258 37.54 -6.11 -5.74
CA THR A 258 37.18 -6.50 -4.34
C THR A 258 35.74 -6.21 -3.99
N VAL A 259 34.95 -5.62 -4.91
CA VAL A 259 33.56 -5.20 -4.67
C VAL A 259 32.59 -6.25 -5.20
N VAL A 260 31.69 -6.70 -4.34
CA VAL A 260 30.59 -7.60 -4.71
C VAL A 260 29.27 -6.86 -4.56
N SER A 261 28.50 -6.81 -5.65
CA SER A 261 27.14 -6.24 -5.69
C SER A 261 26.12 -7.36 -5.70
N PHE A 262 25.28 -7.41 -4.68
CA PHE A 262 24.24 -8.44 -4.51
C PHE A 262 22.87 -7.89 -4.89
N LYS A 263 22.05 -8.72 -5.51
CA LYS A 263 20.62 -8.58 -5.63
C LYS A 263 19.95 -9.90 -5.21
N LEU A 264 18.91 -9.83 -4.35
CA LEU A 264 18.07 -10.97 -4.00
C LEU A 264 16.61 -10.59 -4.23
N ILE A 265 15.85 -11.54 -4.77
CA ILE A 265 14.44 -11.39 -5.09
C ILE A 265 13.63 -12.36 -4.25
N GLY A 266 12.71 -11.83 -3.49
CA GLY A 266 11.73 -12.55 -2.72
C GLY A 266 10.32 -12.37 -3.29
N LYS A 267 9.35 -12.13 -2.40
CA LYS A 267 7.94 -11.93 -2.76
C LYS A 267 7.33 -10.89 -1.83
N SER A 268 6.70 -9.86 -2.40
CA SER A 268 5.96 -8.87 -1.62
C SER A 268 4.71 -9.48 -0.98
N ALA A 269 4.32 -8.96 0.16
CA ALA A 269 3.06 -9.21 0.83
C ALA A 269 2.74 -8.03 1.76
N HIS A 270 1.50 -7.88 2.17
CA HIS A 270 1.11 -6.90 3.17
C HIS A 270 1.74 -7.24 4.53
N GLY A 271 2.20 -6.23 5.28
CA GLY A 271 2.86 -6.41 6.58
C GLY A 271 1.99 -7.12 7.63
N ALA A 272 0.67 -7.02 7.53
CA ALA A 272 -0.28 -7.74 8.38
C ALA A 272 -0.37 -9.25 8.09
N SER A 273 0.13 -9.71 6.92
CA SER A 273 0.14 -11.11 6.49
C SER A 273 1.51 -11.52 5.94
N PRO A 274 2.60 -11.35 6.71
CA PRO A 274 3.97 -11.52 6.23
C PRO A 274 4.30 -12.95 5.79
N GLN A 275 3.55 -13.94 6.28
CA GLN A 275 3.65 -15.36 5.89
C GLN A 275 3.31 -15.60 4.42
N SER A 276 2.62 -14.68 3.75
CA SER A 276 2.28 -14.78 2.32
C SER A 276 3.41 -14.29 1.42
N GLY A 277 4.43 -13.64 1.99
CA GLY A 277 5.59 -13.09 1.31
C GLY A 277 6.88 -13.86 1.55
N VAL A 278 7.96 -13.37 0.91
CA VAL A 278 9.35 -13.81 1.12
C VAL A 278 10.20 -12.55 1.30
N ASN A 279 10.64 -12.29 2.52
CA ASN A 279 11.38 -11.07 2.88
C ASN A 279 12.82 -11.12 2.37
N ALA A 280 13.08 -10.56 1.19
CA ALA A 280 14.40 -10.54 0.56
C ALA A 280 15.49 -9.95 1.48
N ALA A 281 15.15 -8.91 2.24
CA ALA A 281 16.11 -8.23 3.11
C ALA A 281 16.66 -9.16 4.22
N THR A 282 15.79 -9.90 4.91
CA THR A 282 16.22 -10.80 5.99
C THR A 282 16.99 -12.01 5.45
N TYR A 283 16.67 -12.49 4.24
CA TYR A 283 17.47 -13.53 3.58
C TYR A 283 18.89 -13.07 3.29
N LEU A 284 19.07 -11.90 2.66
CA LEU A 284 20.40 -11.37 2.35
C LEU A 284 21.17 -11.01 3.63
N ALA A 285 20.50 -10.42 4.62
CA ALA A 285 21.14 -10.10 5.90
C ALA A 285 21.62 -11.35 6.63
N THR A 286 20.84 -12.45 6.62
CA THR A 286 21.23 -13.74 7.21
C THR A 286 22.48 -14.30 6.54
N PHE A 287 22.55 -14.27 5.21
CA PHE A 287 23.74 -14.67 4.48
C PHE A 287 24.95 -13.81 4.85
N LEU A 288 24.83 -12.50 4.78
CA LEU A 288 25.95 -11.59 5.06
C LEU A 288 26.39 -11.64 6.53
N ASN A 289 25.49 -11.92 7.46
CA ASN A 289 25.81 -12.00 8.88
C ASN A 289 26.78 -13.14 9.24
N GLU A 290 27.01 -14.11 8.35
CA GLU A 290 28.00 -15.20 8.52
C GLU A 290 29.44 -14.73 8.31
N PHE A 291 29.64 -13.52 7.75
CA PHE A 291 30.96 -12.98 7.44
C PHE A 291 31.43 -11.97 8.49
N ASP A 292 32.75 -11.72 8.49
CA ASP A 292 33.41 -10.83 9.45
C ASP A 292 33.19 -9.35 9.14
N PHE A 293 31.96 -8.89 9.41
CA PHE A 293 31.60 -7.48 9.51
C PHE A 293 31.74 -6.99 10.95
N GLY A 294 31.95 -5.68 11.15
CA GLY A 294 32.00 -5.08 12.47
C GLY A 294 31.23 -3.76 12.55
N GLY A 295 31.27 -3.13 13.74
CA GLY A 295 30.60 -1.87 13.98
C GLY A 295 29.08 -1.93 13.78
N GLY A 296 28.51 -0.80 13.33
CA GLY A 296 27.07 -0.69 13.07
C GLY A 296 26.57 -1.59 11.96
N ALA A 297 27.41 -1.90 10.95
CA ALA A 297 27.08 -2.86 9.89
C ALA A 297 26.79 -4.24 10.48
N LYS A 298 27.65 -4.76 11.40
CA LYS A 298 27.40 -6.03 12.07
C LYS A 298 26.15 -6.01 12.93
N ASN A 299 25.93 -4.93 13.68
CA ASN A 299 24.74 -4.78 14.50
C ASN A 299 23.46 -4.85 13.66
N TYR A 300 23.42 -4.13 12.54
CA TYR A 300 22.31 -4.16 11.60
C TYR A 300 22.06 -5.57 11.04
N LEU A 301 23.11 -6.22 10.51
CA LEU A 301 22.99 -7.56 9.94
C LEU A 301 22.54 -8.58 11.00
N THR A 302 23.02 -8.46 12.24
CA THR A 302 22.63 -9.35 13.35
C THR A 302 21.15 -9.21 13.68
N VAL A 303 20.64 -7.98 13.80
CA VAL A 303 19.21 -7.74 14.10
C VAL A 303 18.34 -8.24 12.94
N ALA A 304 18.68 -7.90 11.69
CA ALA A 304 17.92 -8.35 10.53
C ALA A 304 17.92 -9.88 10.35
N ALA A 305 19.05 -10.52 10.63
CA ALA A 305 19.15 -11.99 10.62
C ALA A 305 18.38 -12.66 11.78
N HIS A 306 18.31 -12.00 12.94
CA HIS A 306 17.57 -12.53 14.11
C HIS A 306 16.07 -12.67 13.80
N ILE A 307 15.48 -11.68 13.15
CA ILE A 307 14.05 -11.69 12.80
C ILE A 307 13.75 -12.49 11.51
N HIS A 308 14.76 -13.10 10.89
CA HIS A 308 14.56 -13.89 9.67
C HIS A 308 13.61 -15.06 9.92
N LEU A 309 12.57 -15.18 9.07
CA LEU A 309 11.49 -16.16 9.15
C LEU A 309 10.62 -16.09 10.43
N ASP A 310 10.75 -15.03 11.20
CA ASP A 310 9.93 -14.79 12.38
C ASP A 310 8.73 -13.90 12.02
N VAL A 311 7.70 -14.51 11.48
CA VAL A 311 6.50 -13.80 10.99
C VAL A 311 5.48 -13.50 12.11
N TYR A 312 5.71 -14.05 13.31
CA TYR A 312 4.81 -13.88 14.47
C TYR A 312 5.47 -13.23 15.67
N GLY A 313 6.75 -12.84 15.57
CA GLY A 313 7.47 -12.15 16.65
C GLY A 313 7.95 -13.08 17.78
N GLU A 314 7.91 -14.40 17.60
CA GLU A 314 8.30 -15.37 18.64
C GLU A 314 9.74 -15.16 19.14
N LYS A 315 10.67 -14.83 18.23
CA LYS A 315 12.07 -14.53 18.57
C LYS A 315 12.25 -13.21 19.32
N LEU A 316 11.26 -12.32 19.22
CA LEU A 316 11.24 -11.05 19.95
C LEU A 316 10.49 -11.18 21.28
N GLY A 317 9.80 -12.30 21.52
CA GLY A 317 9.05 -12.57 22.74
C GLY A 317 7.70 -11.85 22.79
N VAL A 318 7.11 -11.59 21.64
CA VAL A 318 5.79 -10.96 21.48
C VAL A 318 4.82 -11.88 20.78
#